data_61d4e001ebf5889d4bca5c8ea18d1d0f
#
_entry.id   61d4e001ebf5889d4bca5c8ea18d1d0f
#
_cell.length_a   1.000
_cell.length_b   1.000
_cell.length_c   1.000
_cell.angle_alpha   90.00
_cell.angle_beta   90.00
_cell.angle_gamma   90.00
#
_symmetry.space_group_name_H-M   'P 1'
#
loop_
_entity.id
_entity.type
_entity.pdbx_description
1 polymer ?
#
loop_
_entity_poly.entity_id
_entity_poly.type
_entity_poly.pdbx_seq_one_letter_code
_entity_poly.pdbx_strand_id
1 'polypeptide(L)'
;VIGMKAGEEKDIDITFPENYHADLAGKAVVFKVKVHEVKEKEVPAMDDEFAKDVSEFDTLKDLKADLKKKITEERQKDADRVFEENLMNQVAENITADIPDVMVENQAHQYLDNFKAQISRQFPYEEYKKMTGMDDAKLLEEAKEPALRQVKMDLATAAIIKAENIEASDEDVEAEFAKMAEQFGMDVEMVKKYLSKEQVHDQILTQKAVAVVVDSATAEKPAKKTAKKAELSLIH
;
A
#
# COMPACT_ATOMS: atom_id res chain seq x y z
N VAL A 1 -4.49 -11.90 37.37
CA VAL A 1 -5.79 -12.31 36.81
C VAL A 1 -5.67 -13.64 36.06
N ILE A 2 -4.46 -13.92 35.48
CA ILE A 2 -4.22 -15.19 34.76
C ILE A 2 -4.36 -16.37 35.76
N GLY A 3 -5.18 -17.36 35.37
CA GLY A 3 -5.44 -18.55 36.18
C GLY A 3 -6.60 -18.44 37.19
N MET A 4 -7.24 -17.25 37.29
CA MET A 4 -8.43 -17.08 38.12
C MET A 4 -9.65 -17.72 37.46
N LYS A 5 -10.55 -18.24 38.31
CA LYS A 5 -11.83 -18.84 37.89
C LYS A 5 -12.98 -17.84 38.04
N ALA A 6 -14.06 -18.08 37.35
CA ALA A 6 -15.28 -17.30 37.50
C ALA A 6 -15.75 -17.30 39.00
N GLY A 7 -16.07 -16.13 39.53
CA GLY A 7 -16.45 -15.90 40.89
C GLY A 7 -15.31 -15.61 41.87
N GLU A 8 -14.05 -15.78 41.46
CA GLU A 8 -12.89 -15.47 42.31
C GLU A 8 -12.65 -13.96 42.42
N GLU A 9 -12.26 -13.52 43.61
CA GLU A 9 -11.88 -12.15 43.94
C GLU A 9 -10.42 -12.11 44.36
N LYS A 10 -9.70 -11.07 43.90
CA LYS A 10 -8.29 -10.86 44.26
C LYS A 10 -7.96 -9.39 44.32
N ASP A 11 -7.27 -9.01 45.39
CA ASP A 11 -6.66 -7.67 45.47
C ASP A 11 -5.28 -7.69 44.81
N ILE A 12 -5.04 -6.74 43.89
CA ILE A 12 -3.77 -6.63 43.15
C ILE A 12 -3.18 -5.27 43.47
N ASP A 13 -2.00 -5.27 44.09
CA ASP A 13 -1.23 -4.07 44.34
C ASP A 13 -0.43 -3.70 43.10
N ILE A 14 -0.67 -2.52 42.56
CA ILE A 14 0.04 -2.01 41.38
C ILE A 14 0.48 -0.56 41.63
N THR A 15 1.69 -0.23 41.24
CA THR A 15 2.18 1.16 41.17
C THR A 15 2.16 1.64 39.74
N PHE A 16 1.48 2.74 39.47
CA PHE A 16 1.43 3.33 38.14
C PHE A 16 2.82 3.82 37.70
N PRO A 17 3.21 3.62 36.43
CA PRO A 17 4.45 4.14 35.88
C PRO A 17 4.54 5.67 36.00
N GLU A 18 5.76 6.20 36.10
CA GLU A 18 5.98 7.66 36.20
C GLU A 18 5.54 8.43 34.94
N ASN A 19 5.47 7.78 33.79
CA ASN A 19 5.02 8.34 32.51
C ASN A 19 3.53 8.13 32.24
N TYR A 20 2.72 7.93 33.29
CA TYR A 20 1.27 7.81 33.21
C TYR A 20 0.59 9.17 33.44
N HIS A 21 -0.76 9.22 33.37
CA HIS A 21 -1.52 10.44 33.60
C HIS A 21 -1.07 11.12 34.92
N ALA A 22 -0.89 12.45 34.89
CA ALA A 22 -0.30 13.24 35.99
C ALA A 22 -0.95 13.00 37.33
N ASP A 23 -2.27 12.72 37.37
CA ASP A 23 -3.01 12.46 38.60
C ASP A 23 -2.74 11.07 39.23
N LEU A 24 -2.20 10.14 38.48
CA LEU A 24 -2.01 8.74 38.88
C LEU A 24 -0.53 8.29 38.80
N ALA A 25 0.34 9.06 38.16
CA ALA A 25 1.76 8.74 37.98
C ALA A 25 2.45 8.46 39.33
N GLY A 26 3.15 7.33 39.41
CA GLY A 26 3.89 6.92 40.61
C GLY A 26 3.05 6.52 41.83
N LYS A 27 1.70 6.57 41.76
CA LYS A 27 0.85 6.20 42.91
C LYS A 27 0.67 4.69 42.98
N ALA A 28 0.79 4.17 44.21
CA ALA A 28 0.43 2.80 44.53
C ALA A 28 -1.09 2.72 44.73
N VAL A 29 -1.73 1.76 44.07
CA VAL A 29 -3.17 1.52 44.15
C VAL A 29 -3.44 0.03 44.29
N VAL A 30 -4.54 -0.30 44.94
CA VAL A 30 -5.02 -1.68 45.10
C VAL A 30 -6.24 -1.87 44.21
N PHE A 31 -6.12 -2.74 43.19
CA PHE A 31 -7.24 -3.11 42.35
C PHE A 31 -7.97 -4.31 42.94
N LYS A 32 -9.22 -4.11 43.35
CA LYS A 32 -10.11 -5.21 43.74
C LYS A 32 -10.73 -5.80 42.46
N VAL A 33 -10.21 -6.94 42.05
CA VAL A 33 -10.65 -7.63 40.84
C VAL A 33 -11.59 -8.77 41.19
N LYS A 34 -12.76 -8.78 40.57
CA LYS A 34 -13.69 -9.89 40.61
C LYS A 34 -13.89 -10.44 39.20
N VAL A 35 -13.61 -11.72 39.02
CA VAL A 35 -13.81 -12.39 37.74
C VAL A 35 -15.27 -12.85 37.64
N HIS A 36 -16.04 -12.23 36.77
CA HIS A 36 -17.43 -12.60 36.56
C HIS A 36 -17.60 -13.81 35.66
N GLU A 37 -16.78 -13.88 34.60
CA GLU A 37 -16.87 -14.90 33.55
C GLU A 37 -15.50 -15.18 32.98
N VAL A 38 -15.20 -16.42 32.70
CA VAL A 38 -14.02 -16.85 31.94
C VAL A 38 -14.53 -17.51 30.64
N LYS A 39 -14.21 -16.91 29.52
CA LYS A 39 -14.56 -17.42 28.20
C LYS A 39 -13.32 -18.01 27.53
N GLU A 40 -13.45 -19.23 27.06
CA GLU A 40 -12.44 -19.85 26.20
C GLU A 40 -12.88 -19.71 24.74
N LYS A 41 -11.93 -19.31 23.89
CA LYS A 41 -12.21 -19.23 22.46
C LYS A 41 -12.09 -20.63 21.86
N GLU A 42 -13.21 -21.27 21.60
CA GLU A 42 -13.24 -22.50 20.81
C GLU A 42 -13.04 -22.15 19.33
N VAL A 43 -12.01 -22.73 18.72
CA VAL A 43 -11.77 -22.60 17.27
C VAL A 43 -12.36 -23.83 16.61
N PRO A 44 -13.26 -23.67 15.64
CA PRO A 44 -13.81 -24.81 14.88
C PRO A 44 -12.72 -25.65 14.24
N ALA A 45 -12.93 -26.95 14.14
CA ALA A 45 -12.04 -27.82 13.39
C ALA A 45 -11.99 -27.36 11.92
N MET A 46 -10.79 -27.38 11.32
CA MET A 46 -10.64 -27.04 9.90
C MET A 46 -10.95 -28.29 9.06
N ASP A 47 -12.23 -28.52 8.82
CA ASP A 47 -12.79 -29.64 8.05
C ASP A 47 -13.73 -29.15 6.93
N ASP A 48 -14.45 -30.04 6.31
CA ASP A 48 -15.36 -29.72 5.21
C ASP A 48 -16.59 -28.92 5.69
N GLU A 49 -17.03 -29.11 6.94
CA GLU A 49 -18.11 -28.29 7.52
C GLU A 49 -17.67 -26.85 7.68
N PHE A 50 -16.46 -26.63 8.19
CA PHE A 50 -15.88 -25.29 8.25
C PHE A 50 -15.81 -24.64 6.87
N ALA A 51 -15.43 -25.39 5.82
CA ALA A 51 -15.38 -24.84 4.46
C ALA A 51 -16.74 -24.35 3.97
N LYS A 52 -17.81 -25.08 4.25
CA LYS A 52 -19.20 -24.71 3.90
C LYS A 52 -19.69 -23.48 4.68
N ASP A 53 -19.30 -23.38 5.94
CA ASP A 53 -19.73 -22.25 6.80
C ASP A 53 -19.10 -20.92 6.42
N VAL A 54 -17.85 -20.94 5.91
CA VAL A 54 -17.07 -19.71 5.64
C VAL A 54 -16.93 -19.39 4.15
N SER A 55 -17.41 -20.26 3.25
CA SER A 55 -17.22 -20.11 1.81
C SER A 55 -18.30 -20.81 1.00
N GLU A 56 -18.22 -20.69 -0.32
CA GLU A 56 -19.10 -21.36 -1.27
C GLU A 56 -18.64 -22.79 -1.61
N PHE A 57 -17.54 -23.28 -0.98
CA PHE A 57 -16.96 -24.58 -1.31
C PHE A 57 -17.45 -25.67 -0.36
N ASP A 58 -17.73 -26.85 -0.93
CA ASP A 58 -18.19 -28.01 -0.17
C ASP A 58 -17.07 -28.73 0.58
N THR A 59 -15.81 -28.53 0.18
CA THR A 59 -14.68 -29.20 0.81
C THR A 59 -13.56 -28.23 1.18
N LEU A 60 -12.89 -28.54 2.29
CA LEU A 60 -11.71 -27.80 2.72
C LEU A 60 -10.59 -27.81 1.67
N LYS A 61 -10.49 -28.88 0.88
CA LYS A 61 -9.52 -29.02 -0.20
C LYS A 61 -9.76 -27.97 -1.29
N ASP A 62 -11.02 -27.79 -1.70
CA ASP A 62 -11.39 -26.85 -2.75
C ASP A 62 -11.24 -25.41 -2.27
N LEU A 63 -11.63 -25.11 -1.03
CA LEU A 63 -11.38 -23.82 -0.39
C LEU A 63 -9.87 -23.49 -0.37
N LYS A 64 -9.03 -24.43 0.05
CA LYS A 64 -7.57 -24.24 0.05
C LYS A 64 -6.99 -24.06 -1.35
N ALA A 65 -7.52 -24.75 -2.35
CA ALA A 65 -7.09 -24.62 -3.74
C ALA A 65 -7.44 -23.23 -4.30
N ASP A 66 -8.64 -22.73 -4.05
CA ASP A 66 -9.09 -21.40 -4.44
C ASP A 66 -8.27 -20.31 -3.75
N LEU A 67 -8.12 -20.40 -2.42
CA LEU A 67 -7.29 -19.44 -1.66
C LEU A 67 -5.84 -19.43 -2.17
N LYS A 68 -5.26 -20.60 -2.44
CA LYS A 68 -3.92 -20.69 -3.00
C LYS A 68 -3.83 -20.02 -4.37
N LYS A 69 -4.83 -20.23 -5.22
CA LYS A 69 -4.92 -19.59 -6.54
C LYS A 69 -5.00 -18.07 -6.40
N LYS A 70 -5.92 -17.55 -5.60
CA LYS A 70 -6.09 -16.11 -5.35
C LYS A 70 -4.83 -15.47 -4.79
N ILE A 71 -4.20 -16.06 -3.77
CA ILE A 71 -2.95 -15.55 -3.20
C ILE A 71 -1.81 -15.62 -4.23
N THR A 72 -1.77 -16.63 -5.07
CA THR A 72 -0.73 -16.73 -6.11
C THR A 72 -0.91 -15.66 -7.17
N GLU A 73 -2.14 -15.44 -7.63
CA GLU A 73 -2.47 -14.39 -8.60
C GLU A 73 -2.19 -12.98 -8.04
N GLU A 74 -2.55 -12.72 -6.78
CA GLU A 74 -2.25 -11.46 -6.10
C GLU A 74 -0.75 -11.22 -5.97
N ARG A 75 -0.01 -12.23 -5.49
CA ARG A 75 1.45 -12.13 -5.38
C ARG A 75 2.15 -11.98 -6.72
N GLN A 76 1.61 -12.61 -7.78
CA GLN A 76 2.15 -12.43 -9.13
C GLN A 76 1.95 -11.00 -9.60
N LYS A 77 0.75 -10.44 -9.45
CA LYS A 77 0.47 -9.04 -9.77
C LYS A 77 1.37 -8.06 -9.01
N ASP A 78 1.59 -8.32 -7.72
CA ASP A 78 2.50 -7.49 -6.92
C ASP A 78 3.96 -7.61 -7.39
N ALA A 79 4.40 -8.83 -7.73
CA ALA A 79 5.75 -9.04 -8.24
C ALA A 79 5.95 -8.37 -9.60
N ASP A 80 4.97 -8.45 -10.50
CA ASP A 80 5.00 -7.81 -11.81
C ASP A 80 5.04 -6.29 -11.65
N ARG A 81 4.20 -5.72 -10.78
CA ARG A 81 4.20 -4.28 -10.46
C ARG A 81 5.55 -3.80 -9.91
N VAL A 82 6.13 -4.53 -8.95
CA VAL A 82 7.45 -4.19 -8.39
C VAL A 82 8.55 -4.31 -9.45
N PHE A 83 8.44 -5.29 -10.35
CA PHE A 83 9.38 -5.46 -11.44
C PHE A 83 9.31 -4.29 -12.43
N GLU A 84 8.10 -3.90 -12.86
CA GLU A 84 7.86 -2.74 -13.72
C GLU A 84 8.39 -1.45 -13.08
N GLU A 85 8.08 -1.22 -11.80
CA GLU A 85 8.55 -0.05 -11.06
C GLU A 85 10.09 0.00 -10.99
N ASN A 86 10.74 -1.12 -10.71
CA ASN A 86 12.21 -1.21 -10.68
C ASN A 86 12.83 -0.95 -12.06
N LEU A 87 12.23 -1.45 -13.13
CA LEU A 87 12.69 -1.17 -14.49
C LEU A 87 12.55 0.31 -14.83
N MET A 88 11.41 0.90 -14.57
CA MET A 88 11.19 2.32 -14.84
C MET A 88 12.08 3.22 -13.98
N ASN A 89 12.39 2.83 -12.75
CA ASN A 89 13.37 3.53 -11.91
C ASN A 89 14.78 3.46 -12.55
N GLN A 90 15.20 2.30 -13.06
CA GLN A 90 16.49 2.17 -13.77
C GLN A 90 16.51 3.03 -15.04
N VAL A 91 15.42 3.10 -15.79
CA VAL A 91 15.29 4.00 -16.94
C VAL A 91 15.46 5.45 -16.50
N ALA A 92 14.77 5.87 -15.42
CA ALA A 92 14.86 7.23 -14.89
C ALA A 92 16.25 7.60 -14.35
N GLU A 93 16.99 6.62 -13.79
CA GLU A 93 18.38 6.81 -13.35
C GLU A 93 19.34 7.00 -14.52
N ASN A 94 19.10 6.32 -15.65
CA ASN A 94 19.96 6.34 -16.82
C ASN A 94 19.66 7.53 -17.76
N ILE A 95 18.59 8.27 -17.54
CA ILE A 95 18.27 9.42 -18.38
C ILE A 95 19.26 10.57 -18.17
N THR A 96 19.78 11.10 -19.28
CA THR A 96 20.58 12.30 -19.27
C THR A 96 19.76 13.42 -19.90
N ALA A 97 19.22 14.30 -19.05
CA ALA A 97 18.43 15.46 -19.48
C ALA A 97 18.74 16.66 -18.58
N ASP A 98 18.74 17.84 -19.18
CA ASP A 98 18.77 19.10 -18.45
C ASP A 98 17.32 19.42 -18.02
N ILE A 99 17.03 19.19 -16.73
CA ILE A 99 15.68 19.33 -16.17
C ILE A 99 15.59 20.68 -15.48
N PRO A 100 14.74 21.60 -15.98
CA PRO A 100 14.53 22.89 -15.31
C PRO A 100 13.97 22.71 -13.89
N ASP A 101 14.51 23.44 -12.93
CA ASP A 101 14.07 23.39 -11.52
C ASP A 101 12.56 23.61 -11.37
N VAL A 102 11.96 24.46 -12.20
CA VAL A 102 10.52 24.74 -12.19
C VAL A 102 9.66 23.48 -12.42
N MET A 103 10.16 22.50 -13.19
CA MET A 103 9.43 21.23 -13.39
C MET A 103 9.39 20.42 -12.10
N VAL A 104 10.54 20.37 -11.40
CA VAL A 104 10.66 19.66 -10.12
C VAL A 104 9.83 20.34 -9.05
N GLU A 105 9.87 21.68 -8.99
CA GLU A 105 9.06 22.47 -8.05
C GLU A 105 7.57 22.25 -8.27
N ASN A 106 7.09 22.31 -9.51
CA ASN A 106 5.69 22.05 -9.83
C ASN A 106 5.26 20.65 -9.42
N GLN A 107 6.08 19.63 -9.67
CA GLN A 107 5.80 18.27 -9.26
C GLN A 107 5.80 18.11 -7.73
N ALA A 108 6.72 18.76 -7.02
CA ALA A 108 6.76 18.78 -5.56
C ALA A 108 5.51 19.44 -4.97
N HIS A 109 5.04 20.53 -5.57
CA HIS A 109 3.79 21.17 -5.17
C HIS A 109 2.58 20.26 -5.40
N GLN A 110 2.51 19.52 -6.51
CA GLN A 110 1.45 18.53 -6.73
C GLN A 110 1.45 17.44 -5.64
N TYR A 111 2.62 16.96 -5.25
CA TYR A 111 2.73 15.99 -4.16
C TYR A 111 2.23 16.56 -2.83
N LEU A 112 2.61 17.80 -2.52
CA LEU A 112 2.12 18.47 -1.30
C LEU A 112 0.60 18.65 -1.31
N ASP A 113 0.02 19.06 -2.43
CA ASP A 113 -1.43 19.27 -2.56
C ASP A 113 -2.19 17.95 -2.44
N ASN A 114 -1.71 16.86 -3.06
CA ASN A 114 -2.26 15.53 -2.92
C ASN A 114 -2.16 15.03 -1.48
N PHE A 115 -1.03 15.25 -0.82
CA PHE A 115 -0.82 14.90 0.58
C PHE A 115 -1.80 15.66 1.50
N LYS A 116 -1.94 16.98 1.30
CA LYS A 116 -2.93 17.79 2.04
C LYS A 116 -4.35 17.28 1.85
N ALA A 117 -4.72 16.97 0.61
CA ALA A 117 -6.04 16.43 0.29
C ALA A 117 -6.29 15.07 0.96
N GLN A 118 -5.28 14.20 0.99
CA GLN A 118 -5.35 12.89 1.64
C GLN A 118 -5.50 13.01 3.16
N ILE A 119 -4.66 13.83 3.81
CA ILE A 119 -4.74 14.06 5.26
C ILE A 119 -6.07 14.69 5.63
N SER A 120 -6.52 15.70 4.86
CA SER A 120 -7.76 16.44 5.15
C SER A 120 -9.03 15.58 5.09
N ARG A 121 -8.98 14.41 4.45
CA ARG A 121 -10.11 13.44 4.46
C ARG A 121 -10.29 12.75 5.81
N GLN A 122 -9.23 12.65 6.61
CA GLN A 122 -9.22 11.90 7.86
C GLN A 122 -9.03 12.80 9.08
N PHE A 123 -8.30 13.91 8.91
CA PHE A 123 -7.87 14.76 10.00
C PHE A 123 -7.59 16.19 9.53
N PRO A 124 -7.91 17.26 10.31
CA PRO A 124 -7.61 18.63 9.93
C PRO A 124 -6.11 18.85 9.72
N TYR A 125 -5.72 19.34 8.55
CA TYR A 125 -4.31 19.51 8.18
C TYR A 125 -3.50 20.42 9.14
N GLU A 126 -4.13 21.45 9.69
CA GLU A 126 -3.49 22.33 10.67
C GLU A 126 -3.16 21.64 12.00
N GLU A 127 -3.97 20.67 12.40
CA GLU A 127 -3.70 19.85 13.58
C GLU A 127 -2.58 18.84 13.29
N TYR A 128 -2.56 18.27 12.08
CA TYR A 128 -1.44 17.44 11.63
C TYR A 128 -0.10 18.17 11.75
N LYS A 129 -0.02 19.42 11.27
CA LYS A 129 1.20 20.24 11.37
C LYS A 129 1.64 20.47 12.82
N LYS A 130 0.68 20.72 13.72
CA LYS A 130 0.97 20.92 15.15
C LYS A 130 1.48 19.66 15.82
N MET A 131 0.91 18.49 15.48
CA MET A 131 1.30 17.20 16.06
C MET A 131 2.68 16.74 15.60
N THR A 132 2.98 16.91 14.32
CA THR A 132 4.20 16.38 13.69
C THR A 132 5.35 17.36 13.68
N GLY A 133 5.08 18.66 13.83
CA GLY A 133 6.07 19.72 13.64
C GLY A 133 6.51 19.88 12.17
N MET A 134 5.78 19.26 11.23
CA MET A 134 6.02 19.39 9.79
C MET A 134 5.26 20.60 9.27
N ASP A 135 5.94 21.46 8.54
CA ASP A 135 5.33 22.56 7.80
C ASP A 135 5.42 22.34 6.29
N ASP A 136 4.73 23.18 5.52
CA ASP A 136 4.69 23.07 4.07
C ASP A 136 6.09 23.17 3.43
N ALA A 137 6.97 23.96 4.00
CA ALA A 137 8.32 24.14 3.48
C ALA A 137 9.18 22.89 3.63
N LYS A 138 9.09 22.20 4.78
CA LYS A 138 9.77 20.94 5.01
C LYS A 138 9.21 19.83 4.12
N LEU A 139 7.88 19.76 4.00
CA LEU A 139 7.22 18.78 3.13
C LEU A 139 7.60 19.00 1.66
N LEU A 140 7.68 20.23 1.19
CA LEU A 140 8.17 20.55 -0.16
C LEU A 140 9.63 20.16 -0.35
N GLU A 141 10.49 20.38 0.62
CA GLU A 141 11.90 19.99 0.53
C GLU A 141 12.04 18.46 0.45
N GLU A 142 11.30 17.73 1.29
CA GLU A 142 11.26 16.26 1.23
C GLU A 142 10.65 15.72 -0.08
N ALA A 143 9.74 16.47 -0.69
CA ALA A 143 9.12 16.11 -1.95
C ALA A 143 10.00 16.31 -3.19
N LYS A 144 11.09 17.08 -3.11
CA LYS A 144 11.95 17.40 -4.28
C LYS A 144 12.61 16.18 -4.90
N GLU A 145 13.16 15.29 -4.09
CA GLU A 145 13.83 14.09 -4.60
C GLU A 145 12.85 13.14 -5.31
N PRO A 146 11.71 12.75 -4.73
CA PRO A 146 10.71 11.96 -5.47
C PRO A 146 10.10 12.73 -6.64
N ALA A 147 9.96 14.05 -6.58
CA ALA A 147 9.49 14.87 -7.68
C ALA A 147 10.48 14.84 -8.87
N LEU A 148 11.77 14.99 -8.61
CA LEU A 148 12.78 14.87 -9.67
C LEU A 148 12.75 13.48 -10.32
N ARG A 149 12.58 12.43 -9.55
CA ARG A 149 12.47 11.06 -10.07
C ARG A 149 11.23 10.91 -10.95
N GLN A 150 10.09 11.45 -10.55
CA GLN A 150 8.86 11.43 -11.34
C GLN A 150 9.03 12.20 -12.65
N VAL A 151 9.57 13.42 -12.60
CA VAL A 151 9.83 14.22 -13.82
C VAL A 151 10.75 13.48 -14.79
N LYS A 152 11.80 12.83 -14.28
CA LYS A 152 12.66 11.97 -15.11
C LYS A 152 11.88 10.82 -15.76
N MET A 153 11.03 10.17 -14.98
CA MET A 153 10.21 9.06 -15.46
C MET A 153 9.23 9.51 -16.55
N ASP A 154 8.58 10.66 -16.36
CA ASP A 154 7.65 11.23 -17.34
C ASP A 154 8.36 11.59 -18.64
N LEU A 155 9.54 12.21 -18.56
CA LEU A 155 10.37 12.55 -19.72
C LEU A 155 10.86 11.29 -20.46
N ALA A 156 11.29 10.27 -19.70
CA ALA A 156 11.69 8.98 -20.30
C ALA A 156 10.52 8.32 -21.03
N THR A 157 9.36 8.26 -20.40
CA THR A 157 8.14 7.70 -20.98
C THR A 157 7.74 8.45 -22.25
N ALA A 158 7.74 9.78 -22.23
CA ALA A 158 7.46 10.60 -23.41
C ALA A 158 8.47 10.36 -24.55
N ALA A 159 9.75 10.18 -24.22
CA ALA A 159 10.78 9.87 -25.19
C ALA A 159 10.59 8.48 -25.83
N ILE A 160 10.21 7.47 -25.04
CA ILE A 160 9.90 6.11 -25.51
C ILE A 160 8.68 6.13 -26.43
N ILE A 161 7.59 6.80 -26.02
CA ILE A 161 6.37 6.95 -26.83
C ILE A 161 6.72 7.50 -28.20
N LYS A 162 7.55 8.53 -28.23
CA LYS A 162 7.99 9.17 -29.49
C LYS A 162 8.91 8.28 -30.30
N ALA A 163 9.87 7.61 -29.68
CA ALA A 163 10.87 6.79 -30.38
C ALA A 163 10.25 5.54 -31.01
N GLU A 164 9.31 4.92 -30.28
CA GLU A 164 8.63 3.68 -30.71
C GLU A 164 7.34 3.97 -31.50
N ASN A 165 7.01 5.24 -31.74
CA ASN A 165 5.77 5.67 -32.42
C ASN A 165 4.52 5.02 -31.77
N ILE A 166 4.44 5.05 -30.42
CA ILE A 166 3.34 4.44 -29.70
C ILE A 166 2.09 5.31 -29.89
N GLU A 167 1.01 4.68 -30.31
CA GLU A 167 -0.29 5.32 -30.51
C GLU A 167 -1.36 4.60 -29.68
N ALA A 168 -2.37 5.34 -29.27
CA ALA A 168 -3.58 4.82 -28.68
C ALA A 168 -4.75 5.17 -29.58
N SER A 169 -5.47 4.17 -30.06
CA SER A 169 -6.66 4.37 -30.89
C SER A 169 -7.89 4.73 -30.03
N ASP A 170 -8.91 5.27 -30.67
CA ASP A 170 -10.20 5.49 -30.02
C ASP A 170 -10.80 4.17 -29.50
N GLU A 171 -10.55 3.06 -30.19
CA GLU A 171 -10.98 1.72 -29.76
C GLU A 171 -10.26 1.28 -28.46
N ASP A 172 -8.96 1.56 -28.34
CA ASP A 172 -8.20 1.29 -27.11
C ASP A 172 -8.79 2.08 -25.93
N VAL A 173 -9.14 3.35 -26.16
CA VAL A 173 -9.72 4.22 -25.11
C VAL A 173 -11.09 3.71 -24.67
N GLU A 174 -11.96 3.33 -25.61
CA GLU A 174 -13.27 2.76 -25.27
C GLU A 174 -13.14 1.42 -24.53
N ALA A 175 -12.19 0.57 -24.94
CA ALA A 175 -11.91 -0.69 -24.26
C ALA A 175 -11.42 -0.47 -22.82
N GLU A 176 -10.55 0.53 -22.60
CA GLU A 176 -10.07 0.84 -21.24
C GLU A 176 -11.18 1.42 -20.37
N PHE A 177 -12.09 2.26 -20.90
CA PHE A 177 -13.26 2.70 -20.18
C PHE A 177 -14.16 1.53 -19.76
N ALA A 178 -14.37 0.55 -20.66
CA ALA A 178 -15.17 -0.65 -20.35
C ALA A 178 -14.51 -1.50 -19.26
N LYS A 179 -13.21 -1.68 -19.32
CA LYS A 179 -12.42 -2.41 -18.32
C LYS A 179 -12.48 -1.74 -16.93
N MET A 180 -12.33 -0.40 -16.89
CA MET A 180 -12.48 0.36 -15.65
C MET A 180 -13.90 0.24 -15.08
N ALA A 181 -14.92 0.31 -15.92
CA ALA A 181 -16.32 0.16 -15.52
C ALA A 181 -16.57 -1.22 -14.88
N GLU A 182 -16.05 -2.29 -15.47
CA GLU A 182 -16.12 -3.64 -14.92
C GLU A 182 -15.37 -3.74 -13.57
N GLN A 183 -14.17 -3.20 -13.50
CA GLN A 183 -13.34 -3.24 -12.29
C GLN A 183 -13.98 -2.53 -11.11
N PHE A 184 -14.65 -1.40 -11.35
CA PHE A 184 -15.31 -0.61 -10.31
C PHE A 184 -16.78 -0.97 -10.10
N GLY A 185 -17.33 -1.90 -10.89
CA GLY A 185 -18.76 -2.25 -10.85
C GLY A 185 -19.66 -1.06 -11.21
N MET A 186 -19.22 -0.20 -12.12
CA MET A 186 -19.87 1.04 -12.51
C MET A 186 -20.29 0.98 -13.98
N ASP A 187 -21.22 1.86 -14.37
CA ASP A 187 -21.57 2.07 -15.77
C ASP A 187 -20.45 2.84 -16.50
N VAL A 188 -20.16 2.50 -17.76
CA VAL A 188 -19.15 3.16 -18.59
C VAL A 188 -19.39 4.68 -18.68
N GLU A 189 -20.63 5.10 -18.83
CA GLU A 189 -20.98 6.52 -18.87
C GLU A 189 -20.70 7.26 -17.55
N MET A 190 -20.75 6.54 -16.43
CA MET A 190 -20.33 7.10 -15.14
C MET A 190 -18.82 7.29 -15.09
N VAL A 191 -18.03 6.33 -15.58
CA VAL A 191 -16.57 6.45 -15.62
C VAL A 191 -16.15 7.63 -16.51
N LYS A 192 -16.79 7.80 -17.68
CA LYS A 192 -16.55 8.93 -18.61
C LYS A 192 -16.87 10.31 -18.02
N LYS A 193 -17.69 10.39 -16.96
CA LYS A 193 -17.93 11.66 -16.25
C LYS A 193 -16.79 12.08 -15.33
N TYR A 194 -16.04 11.10 -14.83
CA TYR A 194 -14.95 11.35 -13.89
C TYR A 194 -13.56 11.41 -14.57
N LEU A 195 -13.41 10.74 -15.70
CA LEU A 195 -12.16 10.69 -16.45
C LEU A 195 -12.39 11.21 -17.87
N SER A 196 -11.56 12.14 -18.30
CA SER A 196 -11.62 12.63 -19.69
C SER A 196 -10.98 11.60 -20.64
N LYS A 197 -11.39 11.69 -21.92
CA LYS A 197 -10.83 10.84 -22.98
C LYS A 197 -9.32 11.02 -23.10
N GLU A 198 -8.84 12.25 -22.96
CA GLU A 198 -7.41 12.59 -23.00
C GLU A 198 -6.63 11.92 -21.86
N GLN A 199 -7.17 11.94 -20.65
CA GLN A 199 -6.52 11.29 -19.50
C GLN A 199 -6.38 9.77 -19.72
N VAL A 200 -7.41 9.11 -20.22
CA VAL A 200 -7.38 7.67 -20.52
C VAL A 200 -6.43 7.38 -21.68
N HIS A 201 -6.43 8.21 -22.72
CA HIS A 201 -5.50 8.10 -23.84
C HIS A 201 -4.04 8.18 -23.36
N ASP A 202 -3.69 9.19 -22.56
CA ASP A 202 -2.34 9.35 -22.02
C ASP A 202 -1.94 8.20 -21.10
N GLN A 203 -2.88 7.67 -20.33
CA GLN A 203 -2.67 6.49 -19.50
C GLN A 203 -2.34 5.27 -20.37
N ILE A 204 -3.05 5.05 -21.47
CA ILE A 204 -2.79 3.95 -22.41
C ILE A 204 -1.42 4.09 -23.05
N LEU A 205 -1.05 5.30 -23.49
CA LEU A 205 0.29 5.54 -24.03
C LEU A 205 1.38 5.20 -23.02
N THR A 206 1.20 5.61 -21.77
CA THR A 206 2.13 5.30 -20.69
C THR A 206 2.22 3.79 -20.43
N GLN A 207 1.08 3.09 -20.37
CA GLN A 207 1.05 1.63 -20.20
C GLN A 207 1.76 0.90 -21.36
N LYS A 208 1.52 1.32 -22.59
CA LYS A 208 2.20 0.75 -23.78
C LYS A 208 3.70 1.01 -23.76
N ALA A 209 4.13 2.19 -23.31
CA ALA A 209 5.56 2.51 -23.19
C ALA A 209 6.25 1.66 -22.11
N VAL A 210 5.59 1.49 -20.96
CA VAL A 210 6.08 0.57 -19.89
C VAL A 210 6.18 -0.86 -20.42
N ALA A 211 5.18 -1.33 -21.16
CA ALA A 211 5.20 -2.68 -21.75
C ALA A 211 6.40 -2.88 -22.69
N VAL A 212 6.75 -1.89 -23.52
CA VAL A 212 7.95 -1.93 -24.38
C VAL A 212 9.23 -2.10 -23.54
N VAL A 213 9.34 -1.38 -22.43
CA VAL A 213 10.49 -1.51 -21.52
C VAL A 213 10.53 -2.90 -20.89
N VAL A 214 9.39 -3.40 -20.41
CA VAL A 214 9.27 -4.73 -19.80
C VAL A 214 9.63 -5.83 -20.78
N ASP A 215 9.11 -5.76 -22.01
CA ASP A 215 9.37 -6.77 -23.06
C ASP A 215 10.83 -6.77 -23.51
N SER A 216 11.51 -5.63 -23.47
CA SER A 216 12.93 -5.51 -23.78
C SER A 216 13.86 -5.90 -22.64
N ALA A 217 13.33 -6.01 -21.41
CA ALA A 217 14.12 -6.28 -20.23
C ALA A 217 14.58 -7.75 -20.18
N THR A 218 15.85 -7.94 -19.82
CA THR A 218 16.39 -9.26 -19.53
C THR A 218 16.44 -9.45 -18.01
N ALA A 219 15.61 -10.33 -17.48
CA ALA A 219 15.63 -10.63 -16.04
C ALA A 219 16.94 -11.32 -15.65
N GLU A 220 17.80 -10.62 -14.95
CA GLU A 220 18.94 -11.25 -14.26
C GLU A 220 18.41 -12.09 -13.09
N LYS A 221 18.84 -13.36 -13.01
CA LYS A 221 18.52 -14.19 -11.86
C LYS A 221 19.06 -13.52 -10.60
N PRO A 222 18.23 -13.29 -9.56
CA PRO A 222 18.70 -12.69 -8.33
C PRO A 222 19.88 -13.49 -7.81
N ALA A 223 21.02 -12.81 -7.56
CA ALA A 223 22.15 -13.43 -6.91
C ALA A 223 21.65 -14.08 -5.61
N LYS A 224 21.88 -15.38 -5.43
CA LYS A 224 21.50 -16.10 -4.22
C LYS A 224 22.08 -15.34 -3.04
N LYS A 225 21.26 -14.56 -2.34
CA LYS A 225 21.63 -14.04 -1.02
C LYS A 225 21.84 -15.27 -0.16
N THR A 226 23.12 -15.58 0.12
CA THR A 226 23.48 -16.57 1.14
C THR A 226 22.77 -16.13 2.41
N ALA A 227 21.79 -16.92 2.83
CA ALA A 227 21.08 -16.70 4.07
C ALA A 227 22.11 -16.77 5.20
N LYS A 228 22.57 -15.62 5.67
CA LYS A 228 23.31 -15.51 6.91
C LYS A 228 22.31 -15.89 8.00
N LYS A 229 22.50 -17.10 8.53
CA LYS A 229 21.75 -17.66 9.64
C LYS A 229 21.77 -16.62 10.77
N ALA A 230 20.65 -15.93 10.98
CA ALA A 230 20.47 -15.13 12.17
C ALA A 230 20.33 -16.14 13.32
N GLU A 231 21.36 -16.32 14.10
CA GLU A 231 21.27 -16.94 15.42
C GLU A 231 20.38 -16.03 16.27
N LEU A 232 19.14 -16.46 16.46
CA LEU A 232 18.32 -15.96 17.54
C LEU A 232 18.96 -16.43 18.85
N SER A 233 19.75 -15.56 19.46
CA SER A 233 20.14 -15.66 20.85
C SER A 233 18.87 -15.47 21.68
N LEU A 234 18.31 -16.57 22.16
CA LEU A 234 17.37 -16.57 23.28
C LEU A 234 18.13 -16.08 24.52
N ILE A 235 17.82 -14.89 24.97
CA ILE A 235 18.16 -14.43 26.31
C ILE A 235 16.97 -14.71 27.20
N HIS A 236 17.28 -15.38 28.27
CA HIS A 236 16.45 -15.84 29.39
C HIS A 236 15.58 -14.76 30.03
#